data_b318c1d8c270f7f50e94815f00d7eea9
#
_entry.id   b318c1d8c270f7f50e94815f00d7eea9
#
_cell.length_a   1.000
_cell.length_b   1.000
_cell.length_c   1.000
_cell.angle_alpha   90.00
_cell.angle_beta   90.00
_cell.angle_gamma   90.00
#
_symmetry.space_group_name_H-M   'P 1'
#
loop_
_entity.id
_entity.type
_entity.pdbx_description
1 polymer ?
#
loop_
_entity_poly.entity_id
_entity_poly.type
_entity_poly.pdbx_seq_one_letter_code
_entity_poly.pdbx_strand_id
1 'polypeptide(L)'
;MAKKKDKNNKSNKIIPTILAWILYIIWILKFNTITPTVFNFLMHLLFLAIIILIFKDDLILGFKKLKNSKKKSRFEIILYFLVFIGIMVLSNILISIITNVLGMNFIQDSSNDIISKVFNIIPYGTLFVCFLTIIFYPLVEELIFRKSLRPALKNNVLFIIITSLLSWYFQVTLLNPHISEFILAIQTLLNSVFAAIIYVRTNNILYTISSRKLYNLFICIIQLGYLFLN
;
A
#
# COMPACT_ATOMS: atom_id res chain seq x y z
N MET A 1 -17.14 -34.51 -14.77
CA MET A 1 -17.67 -33.68 -13.65
C MET A 1 -16.68 -32.68 -13.08
N ALA A 2 -15.38 -32.88 -13.07
CA ALA A 2 -14.35 -31.96 -12.52
C ALA A 2 -14.29 -30.58 -13.23
N LYS A 3 -14.41 -30.51 -14.58
CA LYS A 3 -14.39 -29.23 -15.34
C LYS A 3 -15.54 -28.26 -15.03
N LYS A 4 -16.70 -28.76 -14.56
CA LYS A 4 -17.86 -27.91 -14.21
C LYS A 4 -17.73 -27.25 -12.84
N LYS A 5 -17.02 -27.90 -11.89
CA LYS A 5 -16.71 -27.34 -10.54
C LYS A 5 -15.70 -26.19 -10.62
N ASP A 6 -14.73 -26.26 -11.56
CA ASP A 6 -13.73 -25.21 -11.74
C ASP A 6 -14.29 -23.94 -12.37
N LYS A 7 -15.28 -24.04 -13.28
CA LYS A 7 -15.94 -22.88 -13.87
C LYS A 7 -16.80 -22.11 -12.86
N ASN A 8 -17.54 -22.80 -12.01
CA ASN A 8 -18.35 -22.18 -10.95
C ASN A 8 -17.48 -21.49 -9.88
N ASN A 9 -16.32 -22.06 -9.54
CA ASN A 9 -15.40 -21.46 -8.56
C ASN A 9 -14.69 -20.21 -9.12
N LYS A 10 -14.52 -20.09 -10.44
CA LYS A 10 -13.98 -18.88 -11.08
C LYS A 10 -14.99 -17.74 -11.16
N SER A 11 -16.24 -18.03 -11.50
CA SER A 11 -17.31 -17.03 -11.57
C SER A 11 -17.57 -16.38 -10.20
N ASN A 12 -17.51 -17.15 -9.12
CA ASN A 12 -17.72 -16.64 -7.77
C ASN A 12 -16.62 -15.70 -7.25
N LYS A 13 -15.44 -15.63 -7.90
CA LYS A 13 -14.35 -14.71 -7.50
C LYS A 13 -14.32 -13.41 -8.31
N ILE A 14 -14.98 -13.36 -9.46
CA ILE A 14 -15.00 -12.16 -10.33
C ILE A 14 -15.87 -11.06 -9.70
N ILE A 15 -17.04 -11.42 -9.20
CA ILE A 15 -17.99 -10.47 -8.62
C ILE A 15 -17.39 -9.70 -7.42
N PRO A 16 -16.78 -10.36 -6.41
CA PRO A 16 -16.10 -9.66 -5.31
C PRO A 16 -14.98 -8.73 -5.79
N THR A 17 -14.24 -9.14 -6.82
CA THR A 17 -13.17 -8.32 -7.41
C THR A 17 -13.72 -7.04 -8.02
N ILE A 18 -14.77 -7.14 -8.86
CA ILE A 18 -15.39 -5.97 -9.50
C ILE A 18 -15.97 -5.03 -8.42
N LEU A 19 -16.68 -5.58 -7.44
CA LEU A 19 -17.25 -4.81 -6.34
C LEU A 19 -16.17 -4.06 -5.56
N ALA A 20 -15.06 -4.72 -5.23
CA ALA A 20 -13.95 -4.10 -4.53
C ALA A 20 -13.35 -2.93 -5.32
N TRP A 21 -13.21 -3.06 -6.65
CA TRP A 21 -12.73 -1.98 -7.53
C TRP A 21 -13.70 -0.81 -7.62
N ILE A 22 -14.99 -1.07 -7.78
CA ILE A 22 -16.02 -0.02 -7.80
C ILE A 22 -15.99 0.78 -6.48
N LEU A 23 -15.97 0.08 -5.35
CA LEU A 23 -15.91 0.70 -4.03
C LEU A 23 -14.61 1.51 -3.86
N TYR A 24 -13.48 1.00 -4.34
CA TYR A 24 -12.20 1.69 -4.25
C TYR A 24 -12.19 2.98 -5.09
N ILE A 25 -12.73 2.95 -6.31
CA ILE A 25 -12.85 4.15 -7.16
C ILE A 25 -13.77 5.17 -6.51
N ILE A 26 -14.93 4.76 -5.99
CA ILE A 26 -15.84 5.67 -5.27
C ILE A 26 -15.15 6.27 -4.05
N TRP A 27 -14.39 5.45 -3.29
CA TRP A 27 -13.67 5.91 -2.12
C TRP A 27 -12.61 6.96 -2.50
N ILE A 28 -11.83 6.72 -3.55
CA ILE A 28 -10.84 7.68 -4.06
C ILE A 28 -11.49 9.01 -4.45
N LEU A 29 -12.59 8.96 -5.22
CA LEU A 29 -13.21 10.16 -5.75
C LEU A 29 -13.94 11.01 -4.69
N LYS A 30 -14.41 10.40 -3.60
CA LYS A 30 -15.29 11.07 -2.63
C LYS A 30 -14.67 11.26 -1.25
N PHE A 31 -13.82 10.34 -0.81
CA PHE A 31 -13.39 10.26 0.58
C PHE A 31 -11.87 10.32 0.79
N ASN A 32 -11.09 10.42 -0.29
CA ASN A 32 -9.63 10.50 -0.20
C ASN A 32 -9.15 11.92 0.18
N THR A 33 -9.88 12.59 1.06
CA THR A 33 -9.45 13.85 1.65
C THR A 33 -8.75 13.58 2.97
N ILE A 34 -7.54 14.08 3.12
CA ILE A 34 -6.72 13.95 4.36
C ILE A 34 -7.20 14.94 5.44
N THR A 35 -8.44 15.39 5.39
CA THR A 35 -8.97 16.23 6.47
C THR A 35 -9.24 15.34 7.70
N PRO A 36 -8.55 15.59 8.84
CA PRO A 36 -8.66 14.74 10.03
C PRO A 36 -9.96 15.03 10.78
N THR A 37 -11.09 14.72 10.15
CA THR A 37 -12.39 14.81 10.81
C THR A 37 -12.81 13.42 11.31
N VAL A 38 -13.57 13.39 12.39
CA VAL A 38 -14.15 12.13 12.94
C VAL A 38 -14.95 11.41 11.85
N PHE A 39 -15.66 12.16 11.02
CA PHE A 39 -16.42 11.61 9.90
C PHE A 39 -15.52 10.87 8.90
N ASN A 40 -14.41 11.47 8.47
CA ASN A 40 -13.46 10.82 7.55
C ASN A 40 -12.85 9.57 8.18
N PHE A 41 -12.51 9.60 9.46
CA PHE A 41 -11.99 8.42 10.15
C PHE A 41 -13.00 7.28 10.14
N LEU A 42 -14.25 7.55 10.46
CA LEU A 42 -15.33 6.56 10.43
C LEU A 42 -15.56 6.00 9.02
N MET A 43 -15.51 6.84 7.99
CA MET A 43 -15.65 6.41 6.58
C MET A 43 -14.50 5.51 6.15
N HIS A 44 -13.25 5.80 6.56
CA HIS A 44 -12.11 4.92 6.29
C HIS A 44 -12.23 3.57 7.04
N LEU A 45 -12.70 3.58 8.29
CA LEU A 45 -12.96 2.34 9.03
C LEU A 45 -14.05 1.49 8.38
N LEU A 46 -15.16 2.12 7.97
CA LEU A 46 -16.25 1.44 7.28
C LEU A 46 -15.77 0.82 5.97
N PHE A 47 -15.07 1.60 5.15
CA PHE A 47 -14.50 1.10 3.90
C PHE A 47 -13.54 -0.07 4.13
N LEU A 48 -12.63 0.05 5.10
CA LEU A 48 -11.70 -1.00 5.49
C LEU A 48 -12.44 -2.28 5.91
N ALA A 49 -13.49 -2.16 6.72
CA ALA A 49 -14.31 -3.28 7.15
C ALA A 49 -14.96 -4.00 5.95
N ILE A 50 -15.52 -3.24 5.00
CA ILE A 50 -16.12 -3.80 3.78
C ILE A 50 -15.07 -4.56 2.95
N ILE A 51 -13.89 -3.99 2.73
CA ILE A 51 -12.81 -4.64 1.98
C ILE A 51 -12.34 -5.91 2.69
N ILE A 52 -12.18 -5.89 4.01
CA ILE A 52 -11.84 -7.09 4.79
C ILE A 52 -12.90 -8.17 4.64
N LEU A 53 -14.19 -7.81 4.67
CA LEU A 53 -15.29 -8.76 4.50
C LEU A 53 -15.28 -9.40 3.11
N ILE A 54 -15.02 -8.62 2.06
CA ILE A 54 -14.93 -9.13 0.67
C ILE A 54 -13.80 -10.16 0.54
N PHE A 55 -12.65 -9.94 1.19
CA PHE A 55 -11.48 -10.81 1.10
C PHE A 55 -11.27 -11.72 2.34
N LYS A 56 -12.29 -11.85 3.20
CA LYS A 56 -12.22 -12.58 4.48
C LYS A 56 -11.63 -13.98 4.35
N ASP A 57 -12.13 -14.77 3.41
CA ASP A 57 -11.70 -16.16 3.24
C ASP A 57 -10.22 -16.26 2.83
N ASP A 58 -9.79 -15.36 1.95
CA ASP A 58 -8.42 -15.31 1.51
C ASP A 58 -7.46 -14.88 2.64
N LEU A 59 -7.89 -13.94 3.49
CA LEU A 59 -7.14 -13.51 4.68
C LEU A 59 -7.04 -14.64 5.71
N ILE A 60 -8.13 -15.35 5.99
CA ILE A 60 -8.14 -16.50 6.91
C ILE A 60 -7.20 -17.61 6.41
N LEU A 61 -7.26 -17.94 5.12
CA LEU A 61 -6.37 -18.93 4.51
C LEU A 61 -4.90 -18.50 4.60
N GLY A 62 -4.63 -17.23 4.34
CA GLY A 62 -3.30 -16.64 4.48
C GLY A 62 -2.78 -16.74 5.91
N PHE A 63 -3.62 -16.44 6.89
CA PHE A 63 -3.29 -16.53 8.32
C PHE A 63 -2.97 -17.97 8.76
N LYS A 64 -3.75 -18.94 8.32
CA LYS A 64 -3.50 -20.36 8.59
C LYS A 64 -2.14 -20.79 8.05
N LYS A 65 -1.78 -20.36 6.82
CA LYS A 65 -0.46 -20.64 6.22
C LYS A 65 0.68 -20.03 7.04
N LEU A 66 0.55 -18.77 7.49
CA LEU A 66 1.54 -18.12 8.33
C LEU A 66 1.71 -18.82 9.68
N LYS A 67 0.60 -19.26 10.29
CA LYS A 67 0.60 -19.94 11.59
C LYS A 67 1.30 -21.31 11.51
N ASN A 68 1.14 -22.03 10.42
CA ASN A 68 1.73 -23.36 10.24
C ASN A 68 3.26 -23.34 10.08
N SER A 69 3.83 -22.20 9.63
CA SER A 69 5.27 -22.03 9.41
C SER A 69 5.87 -20.86 10.19
N LYS A 70 5.46 -20.69 11.46
CA LYS A 70 5.73 -19.49 12.27
C LYS A 70 7.17 -18.96 12.23
N LYS A 71 8.17 -19.84 12.45
CA LYS A 71 9.58 -19.42 12.51
C LYS A 71 10.07 -18.91 11.16
N LYS A 72 9.80 -19.66 10.10
CA LYS A 72 10.17 -19.30 8.72
C LYS A 72 9.44 -18.04 8.27
N SER A 73 8.12 -17.95 8.53
CA SER A 73 7.30 -16.80 8.13
C SER A 73 7.74 -15.50 8.80
N ARG A 74 8.10 -15.54 10.09
CA ARG A 74 8.61 -14.33 10.78
C ARG A 74 9.94 -13.87 10.19
N PHE A 75 10.86 -14.79 9.94
CA PHE A 75 12.13 -14.45 9.32
C PHE A 75 11.95 -13.83 7.92
N GLU A 76 11.11 -14.43 7.07
CA GLU A 76 10.82 -13.89 5.74
C GLU A 76 10.17 -12.50 5.79
N ILE A 77 9.24 -12.27 6.71
CA ILE A 77 8.61 -10.94 6.88
C ILE A 77 9.65 -9.89 7.28
N ILE A 78 10.56 -10.22 8.22
CA ILE A 78 11.63 -9.32 8.63
C ILE A 78 12.61 -9.08 7.47
N LEU A 79 12.97 -10.11 6.72
CA LEU A 79 13.83 -9.97 5.55
C LEU A 79 13.20 -9.03 4.50
N TYR A 80 11.91 -9.21 4.18
CA TYR A 80 11.22 -8.33 3.24
C TYR A 80 11.10 -6.90 3.77
N PHE A 81 10.90 -6.72 5.07
CA PHE A 81 10.95 -5.39 5.70
C PHE A 81 12.31 -4.72 5.51
N LEU A 82 13.41 -5.42 5.74
CA LEU A 82 14.76 -4.88 5.51
C LEU A 82 15.00 -4.51 4.04
N VAL A 83 14.47 -5.30 3.10
CA VAL A 83 14.56 -4.96 1.68
C VAL A 83 13.74 -3.70 1.34
N PHE A 84 12.58 -3.49 1.96
CA PHE A 84 11.84 -2.22 1.79
C PHE A 84 12.64 -1.02 2.27
N ILE A 85 13.38 -1.14 3.39
CA ILE A 85 14.29 -0.08 3.85
C ILE A 85 15.41 0.15 2.81
N GLY A 86 16.02 -0.92 2.29
CA GLY A 86 17.04 -0.82 1.24
C GLY A 86 16.52 -0.12 -0.02
N ILE A 87 15.30 -0.44 -0.46
CA ILE A 87 14.64 0.22 -1.59
C ILE A 87 14.43 1.72 -1.28
N MET A 88 14.02 2.07 -0.08
CA MET A 88 13.87 3.47 0.34
C MET A 88 15.19 4.24 0.21
N VAL A 89 16.27 3.68 0.73
CA VAL A 89 17.59 4.32 0.64
C VAL A 89 18.03 4.48 -0.81
N LEU A 90 17.93 3.42 -1.62
CA LEU A 90 18.28 3.46 -3.03
C LEU A 90 17.42 4.44 -3.83
N SER A 91 16.12 4.48 -3.59
CA SER A 91 15.23 5.43 -4.27
C SER A 91 15.54 6.87 -3.90
N ASN A 92 15.88 7.18 -2.65
CA ASN A 92 16.28 8.52 -2.23
C ASN A 92 17.58 8.95 -2.90
N ILE A 93 18.55 8.04 -3.05
CA ILE A 93 19.79 8.31 -3.79
C ILE A 93 19.48 8.61 -5.27
N LEU A 94 18.64 7.77 -5.92
CA LEU A 94 18.22 7.98 -7.31
C LEU A 94 17.49 9.31 -7.50
N ILE A 95 16.56 9.63 -6.61
CA ILE A 95 15.83 10.90 -6.64
C ILE A 95 16.81 12.07 -6.50
N SER A 96 17.74 12.01 -5.56
CA SER A 96 18.77 13.05 -5.38
C SER A 96 19.64 13.24 -6.62
N ILE A 97 20.05 12.17 -7.28
CA ILE A 97 20.84 12.25 -8.53
C ILE A 97 20.01 12.92 -9.63
N ILE A 98 18.77 12.46 -9.84
CA ILE A 98 17.87 12.99 -10.88
C ILE A 98 17.61 14.48 -10.66
N THR A 99 17.33 14.89 -9.42
CA THR A 99 17.04 16.27 -9.07
C THR A 99 18.24 17.18 -9.30
N ASN A 100 19.44 16.72 -8.92
CA ASN A 100 20.68 17.45 -9.17
C ASN A 100 20.97 17.62 -10.67
N VAL A 101 20.79 16.55 -11.48
CA VAL A 101 21.01 16.60 -12.93
C VAL A 101 20.01 17.53 -13.62
N LEU A 102 18.76 17.56 -13.17
CA LEU A 102 17.72 18.42 -13.73
C LEU A 102 17.78 19.87 -13.22
N GLY A 103 18.71 20.20 -12.31
CA GLY A 103 18.79 21.52 -11.69
C GLY A 103 17.53 21.91 -10.90
N MET A 104 16.76 20.93 -10.48
CA MET A 104 15.53 21.14 -9.71
C MET A 104 15.91 21.26 -8.24
N ASN A 105 15.87 22.48 -7.70
CA ASN A 105 15.89 22.68 -6.25
C ASN A 105 14.52 22.23 -5.70
N PHE A 106 14.43 20.95 -5.33
CA PHE A 106 13.30 20.54 -4.52
C PHE A 106 13.44 21.16 -3.14
N ILE A 107 12.70 22.22 -2.93
CA ILE A 107 12.39 22.66 -1.59
C ILE A 107 11.64 21.47 -0.96
N GLN A 108 12.30 20.85 0.00
CA GLN A 108 11.80 19.70 0.79
C GLN A 108 10.53 20.07 1.58
N ASP A 109 9.99 21.27 1.30
CA ASP A 109 8.92 21.93 2.04
C ASP A 109 7.54 21.28 1.89
N SER A 110 7.29 20.57 0.78
CA SER A 110 5.89 20.16 0.51
C SER A 110 5.44 18.97 1.38
N SER A 111 6.27 17.99 1.62
CA SER A 111 5.87 16.81 2.41
C SER A 111 5.96 17.04 3.92
N ASN A 112 6.99 17.75 4.35
CA ASN A 112 7.14 18.14 5.76
C ASN A 112 6.08 19.15 6.18
N ASP A 113 5.68 20.05 5.27
CA ASP A 113 4.68 21.09 5.55
C ASP A 113 3.26 20.51 5.69
N ILE A 114 2.90 19.49 4.90
CA ILE A 114 1.60 18.81 5.03
C ILE A 114 1.57 17.99 6.32
N ILE A 115 2.64 17.24 6.61
CA ILE A 115 2.74 16.43 7.82
C ILE A 115 2.76 17.34 9.04
N SER A 116 3.58 18.38 9.08
CA SER A 116 3.66 19.32 10.20
C SER A 116 2.34 20.09 10.38
N LYS A 117 1.66 20.51 9.33
CA LYS A 117 0.34 21.14 9.42
C LYS A 117 -0.71 20.19 10.00
N VAL A 118 -0.73 18.93 9.58
CA VAL A 118 -1.66 17.92 10.13
C VAL A 118 -1.34 17.61 11.59
N PHE A 119 -0.05 17.55 11.97
CA PHE A 119 0.38 17.29 13.35
C PHE A 119 0.12 18.46 14.28
N ASN A 120 0.27 19.71 13.81
CA ASN A 120 0.10 20.90 14.64
C ASN A 120 -1.36 21.30 14.88
N ILE A 121 -2.28 20.82 14.03
CA ILE A 121 -3.68 21.28 14.08
C ILE A 121 -4.52 20.50 15.10
N ILE A 122 -4.26 19.19 15.31
CA ILE A 122 -5.09 18.38 16.22
C ILE A 122 -4.30 17.15 16.75
N PRO A 123 -4.31 16.84 18.05
CA PRO A 123 -3.72 15.59 18.60
C PRO A 123 -4.27 14.31 17.92
N TYR A 124 -5.52 14.34 17.45
CA TYR A 124 -6.16 13.26 16.70
C TYR A 124 -5.66 13.11 15.28
N GLY A 125 -5.12 14.16 14.66
CA GLY A 125 -4.58 14.15 13.31
C GLY A 125 -3.42 13.19 13.16
N THR A 126 -2.52 13.18 14.14
CA THR A 126 -1.37 12.26 14.20
C THR A 126 -1.83 10.80 14.22
N LEU A 127 -2.77 10.46 15.11
CA LEU A 127 -3.30 9.10 15.21
C LEU A 127 -4.01 8.69 13.92
N PHE A 128 -4.72 9.61 13.28
CA PHE A 128 -5.39 9.36 12.01
C PHE A 128 -4.38 9.07 10.89
N VAL A 129 -3.34 9.89 10.75
CA VAL A 129 -2.28 9.66 9.74
C VAL A 129 -1.53 8.35 10.01
N CYS A 130 -1.18 8.06 11.26
CA CYS A 130 -0.57 6.77 11.63
C CYS A 130 -1.49 5.59 11.29
N PHE A 131 -2.79 5.68 11.55
CA PHE A 131 -3.75 4.66 11.16
C PHE A 131 -3.78 4.47 9.65
N LEU A 132 -3.86 5.55 8.87
CA LEU A 132 -3.88 5.48 7.42
C LEU A 132 -2.61 4.83 6.86
N THR A 133 -1.45 5.29 7.29
CA THR A 133 -0.16 4.86 6.74
C THR A 133 0.21 3.44 7.17
N ILE A 134 -0.02 3.07 8.43
CA ILE A 134 0.41 1.78 8.97
C ILE A 134 -0.61 0.67 8.69
N ILE A 135 -1.91 0.97 8.75
CA ILE A 135 -2.95 -0.05 8.67
C ILE A 135 -3.74 0.02 7.37
N PHE A 136 -4.32 1.18 7.09
CA PHE A 136 -5.29 1.33 6.02
C PHE A 136 -4.67 1.11 4.64
N TYR A 137 -3.71 1.94 4.23
CA TYR A 137 -3.12 1.86 2.89
C TYR A 137 -2.45 0.51 2.60
N PRO A 138 -1.59 -0.05 3.47
CA PRO A 138 -0.97 -1.35 3.17
C PRO A 138 -1.98 -2.47 2.99
N LEU A 139 -3.09 -2.44 3.74
CA LEU A 139 -4.08 -3.50 3.66
C LEU A 139 -4.98 -3.34 2.44
N VAL A 140 -5.51 -2.13 2.22
CA VAL A 140 -6.41 -1.84 1.09
C VAL A 140 -5.68 -2.02 -0.23
N GLU A 141 -4.49 -1.43 -0.39
CA GLU A 141 -3.72 -1.51 -1.63
C GLU A 141 -3.36 -2.95 -1.99
N GLU A 142 -2.89 -3.73 -1.03
CA GLU A 142 -2.51 -5.11 -1.30
C GLU A 142 -3.72 -5.97 -1.70
N LEU A 143 -4.87 -5.76 -1.07
CA LEU A 143 -6.10 -6.47 -1.42
C LEU A 143 -6.65 -6.05 -2.79
N ILE A 144 -6.65 -4.74 -3.09
CA ILE A 144 -7.16 -4.21 -4.36
C ILE A 144 -6.22 -4.49 -5.53
N PHE A 145 -4.93 -4.12 -5.42
CA PHE A 145 -4.02 -4.22 -6.58
C PHE A 145 -3.41 -5.61 -6.76
N ARG A 146 -3.20 -6.39 -5.70
CA ARG A 146 -2.55 -7.70 -5.81
C ARG A 146 -3.56 -8.83 -5.73
N LYS A 147 -4.32 -8.88 -4.63
CA LYS A 147 -5.20 -10.03 -4.43
C LYS A 147 -6.32 -10.09 -5.46
N SER A 148 -6.97 -8.96 -5.76
CA SER A 148 -8.09 -8.92 -6.69
C SER A 148 -7.68 -9.22 -8.15
N LEU A 149 -6.52 -8.70 -8.59
CA LEU A 149 -6.07 -8.86 -9.98
C LEU A 149 -5.39 -10.21 -10.27
N ARG A 150 -4.94 -10.93 -9.25
CA ARG A 150 -4.27 -12.22 -9.45
C ARG A 150 -5.07 -13.27 -10.25
N PRO A 151 -6.38 -13.42 -10.08
CA PRO A 151 -7.17 -14.36 -10.88
C PRO A 151 -7.20 -14.02 -12.37
N ALA A 152 -7.14 -12.73 -12.73
CA ALA A 152 -7.16 -12.25 -14.11
C ALA A 152 -5.76 -12.34 -14.76
N LEU A 153 -4.70 -12.04 -14.00
CA LEU A 153 -3.32 -11.97 -14.51
C LEU A 153 -2.52 -13.20 -14.06
N LYS A 154 -2.54 -14.23 -14.91
CA LYS A 154 -1.85 -15.51 -14.62
C LYS A 154 -0.34 -15.44 -14.85
N ASN A 155 0.12 -14.65 -15.83
CA ASN A 155 1.55 -14.44 -16.08
C ASN A 155 2.15 -13.59 -14.97
N ASN A 156 3.21 -14.10 -14.33
CA ASN A 156 3.85 -13.44 -13.20
C ASN A 156 4.47 -12.10 -13.57
N VAL A 157 5.10 -11.99 -14.73
CA VAL A 157 5.75 -10.74 -15.17
C VAL A 157 4.70 -9.68 -15.48
N LEU A 158 3.66 -10.02 -16.25
CA LEU A 158 2.55 -9.11 -16.52
C LEU A 158 1.83 -8.69 -15.24
N PHE A 159 1.66 -9.62 -14.29
CA PHE A 159 1.08 -9.32 -13.00
C PHE A 159 1.89 -8.28 -12.24
N ILE A 160 3.22 -8.46 -12.13
CA ILE A 160 4.10 -7.51 -11.43
C ILE A 160 4.01 -6.14 -12.11
N ILE A 161 4.16 -6.06 -13.42
CA ILE A 161 4.17 -4.80 -14.17
C ILE A 161 2.82 -4.07 -14.00
N ILE A 162 1.71 -4.74 -14.32
CA ILE A 162 0.39 -4.11 -14.34
C ILE A 162 -0.02 -3.67 -12.93
N THR A 163 0.14 -4.53 -11.92
CA THR A 163 -0.28 -4.17 -10.56
C THR A 163 0.57 -3.06 -9.96
N SER A 164 1.85 -2.99 -10.31
CA SER A 164 2.75 -1.95 -9.83
C SER A 164 2.47 -0.60 -10.50
N LEU A 165 2.26 -0.60 -11.82
CA LEU A 165 1.89 0.62 -12.55
C LEU A 165 0.52 1.16 -12.13
N LEU A 166 -0.47 0.29 -11.94
CA LEU A 166 -1.78 0.72 -11.43
C LEU A 166 -1.68 1.32 -10.03
N SER A 167 -0.97 0.65 -9.12
CA SER A 167 -0.79 1.16 -7.76
C SER A 167 -0.06 2.51 -7.76
N TRP A 168 0.99 2.66 -8.56
CA TRP A 168 1.72 3.90 -8.75
C TRP A 168 0.84 5.00 -9.36
N TYR A 169 0.13 4.71 -10.45
CA TYR A 169 -0.76 5.64 -11.14
C TYR A 169 -1.82 6.22 -10.20
N PHE A 170 -2.51 5.36 -9.44
CA PHE A 170 -3.53 5.82 -8.50
C PHE A 170 -2.95 6.66 -7.36
N GLN A 171 -1.71 6.45 -6.95
CA GLN A 171 -1.08 7.27 -5.92
C GLN A 171 -0.62 8.63 -6.47
N VAL A 172 -0.08 8.68 -7.70
CA VAL A 172 0.38 9.93 -8.33
C VAL A 172 -0.78 10.82 -8.77
N THR A 173 -1.81 10.26 -9.41
CA THR A 173 -2.95 11.05 -9.91
C THR A 173 -3.79 11.69 -8.82
N LEU A 174 -3.70 11.18 -7.58
CA LEU A 174 -4.41 11.73 -6.44
C LEU A 174 -3.74 12.99 -5.86
N LEU A 175 -2.46 13.23 -6.18
CA LEU A 175 -1.64 14.27 -5.56
C LEU A 175 -1.48 15.55 -6.41
N ASN A 176 -2.25 15.73 -7.50
CA ASN A 176 -2.06 16.82 -8.49
C ASN A 176 -0.67 16.77 -9.15
N PRO A 177 -0.52 16.19 -10.34
CA PRO A 177 0.77 15.78 -10.88
C PRO A 177 1.61 16.99 -11.37
N HIS A 178 2.42 17.53 -10.50
CA HIS A 178 3.61 18.27 -10.91
C HIS A 178 4.75 17.30 -11.26
N ILE A 179 5.64 17.66 -12.17
CA ILE A 179 6.81 16.82 -12.56
C ILE A 179 7.60 16.37 -11.33
N SER A 180 7.70 17.23 -10.33
CA SER A 180 8.30 16.93 -9.03
C SER A 180 7.70 15.69 -8.35
N GLU A 181 6.39 15.55 -8.40
CA GLU A 181 5.69 14.44 -7.73
C GLU A 181 5.90 13.11 -8.45
N PHE A 182 6.04 13.12 -9.79
CA PHE A 182 6.41 11.92 -10.53
C PHE A 182 7.80 11.40 -10.13
N ILE A 183 8.76 12.29 -9.89
CA ILE A 183 10.10 11.91 -9.44
C ILE A 183 10.04 11.33 -8.02
N LEU A 184 9.33 11.99 -7.11
CA LEU A 184 9.13 11.48 -5.75
C LEU A 184 8.36 10.15 -5.72
N ALA A 185 7.47 9.94 -6.69
CA ALA A 185 6.71 8.71 -6.82
C ALA A 185 7.53 7.49 -7.31
N ILE A 186 8.79 7.66 -7.71
CA ILE A 186 9.71 6.56 -8.06
C ILE A 186 9.83 5.58 -6.89
N GLN A 187 9.97 6.09 -5.67
CA GLN A 187 10.02 5.24 -4.47
C GLN A 187 8.77 4.37 -4.32
N THR A 188 7.61 4.96 -4.57
CA THR A 188 6.32 4.26 -4.52
C THR A 188 6.23 3.17 -5.58
N LEU A 189 6.71 3.44 -6.81
CA LEU A 189 6.76 2.46 -7.88
C LEU A 189 7.66 1.28 -7.49
N LEU A 190 8.87 1.53 -7.01
CA LEU A 190 9.82 0.48 -6.59
C LEU A 190 9.25 -0.36 -5.43
N ASN A 191 8.66 0.28 -4.44
CA ASN A 191 7.97 -0.42 -3.35
C ASN A 191 6.81 -1.29 -3.87
N SER A 192 6.06 -0.80 -4.84
CA SER A 192 4.94 -1.52 -5.44
C SER A 192 5.41 -2.74 -6.25
N VAL A 193 6.50 -2.60 -7.03
CA VAL A 193 7.13 -3.73 -7.75
C VAL A 193 7.58 -4.80 -6.77
N PHE A 194 8.28 -4.41 -5.72
CA PHE A 194 8.78 -5.36 -4.73
C PHE A 194 7.64 -6.07 -3.97
N ALA A 195 6.59 -5.35 -3.61
CA ALA A 195 5.39 -5.93 -3.01
C ALA A 195 4.75 -6.99 -3.93
N ALA A 196 4.65 -6.71 -5.24
CA ALA A 196 4.14 -7.67 -6.21
C ALA A 196 5.04 -8.92 -6.35
N ILE A 197 6.37 -8.74 -6.30
CA ILE A 197 7.34 -9.85 -6.30
C ILE A 197 7.16 -10.74 -5.05
N ILE A 198 7.05 -10.15 -3.86
CA ILE A 198 6.79 -10.90 -2.63
C ILE A 198 5.51 -11.73 -2.77
N TYR A 199 4.44 -11.12 -3.27
CA TYR A 199 3.17 -11.81 -3.43
C TYR A 199 3.25 -12.96 -4.42
N VAL A 200 3.92 -12.78 -5.56
CA VAL A 200 4.14 -13.86 -6.54
C VAL A 200 4.96 -14.99 -5.93
N ARG A 201 6.02 -14.68 -5.19
CA ARG A 201 6.91 -15.66 -4.57
C ARG A 201 6.24 -16.45 -3.46
N THR A 202 5.47 -15.80 -2.60
CA THR A 202 4.88 -16.43 -1.40
C THR A 202 3.48 -16.99 -1.65
N ASN A 203 2.80 -16.50 -2.69
CA ASN A 203 1.38 -16.76 -2.95
C ASN A 203 0.50 -16.55 -1.70
N ASN A 204 0.91 -15.60 -0.85
CA ASN A 204 0.19 -15.24 0.36
C ASN A 204 0.31 -13.74 0.62
N ILE A 205 -0.82 -13.04 0.52
CA ILE A 205 -0.89 -11.58 0.63
C ILE A 205 -0.45 -11.05 2.00
N LEU A 206 -0.55 -11.85 3.05
CA LEU A 206 -0.18 -11.44 4.40
C LEU A 206 1.31 -11.19 4.58
N TYR A 207 2.19 -11.82 3.79
CA TYR A 207 3.62 -11.48 3.82
C TYR A 207 3.83 -10.04 3.37
N THR A 208 3.18 -9.64 2.28
CA THR A 208 3.28 -8.29 1.73
C THR A 208 2.69 -7.27 2.69
N ILE A 209 1.47 -7.53 3.18
CA ILE A 209 0.80 -6.64 4.14
C ILE A 209 1.65 -6.47 5.41
N SER A 210 2.16 -7.56 5.99
CA SER A 210 2.92 -7.50 7.24
C SER A 210 4.26 -6.78 7.09
N SER A 211 5.01 -7.05 6.00
CA SER A 211 6.29 -6.37 5.77
C SER A 211 6.12 -4.89 5.46
N ARG A 212 5.09 -4.50 4.68
CA ARG A 212 4.75 -3.08 4.44
C ARG A 212 4.28 -2.39 5.72
N LYS A 213 3.50 -3.03 6.57
CA LYS A 213 3.12 -2.47 7.88
C LYS A 213 4.33 -2.19 8.75
N LEU A 214 5.27 -3.12 8.84
CA LEU A 214 6.51 -2.92 9.59
C LEU A 214 7.33 -1.76 9.03
N TYR A 215 7.45 -1.69 7.70
CA TYR A 215 8.14 -0.59 7.02
C TYR A 215 7.49 0.76 7.32
N ASN A 216 6.17 0.87 7.15
CA ASN A 216 5.45 2.11 7.41
C ASN A 216 5.46 2.51 8.89
N LEU A 217 5.39 1.52 9.79
CA LEU A 217 5.57 1.77 11.24
C LEU A 217 6.95 2.35 11.54
N PHE A 218 8.01 1.78 10.95
CA PHE A 218 9.38 2.27 11.11
C PHE A 218 9.52 3.72 10.62
N ILE A 219 8.99 4.04 9.44
CA ILE A 219 8.99 5.42 8.91
C ILE A 219 8.21 6.36 9.83
N CYS A 220 7.04 5.95 10.30
CA CYS A 220 6.21 6.74 11.20
C CYS A 220 6.94 7.06 12.52
N ILE A 221 7.66 6.08 13.09
CA ILE A 221 8.47 6.29 14.31
C ILE A 221 9.59 7.30 14.04
N ILE A 222 10.29 7.21 12.91
CA ILE A 222 11.36 8.17 12.56
C ILE A 222 10.77 9.58 12.41
N GLN A 223 9.66 9.74 11.72
CA GLN A 223 9.01 11.03 11.51
C GLN A 223 8.51 11.64 12.82
N LEU A 224 7.90 10.83 13.69
CA LEU A 224 7.49 11.28 15.03
C LEU A 224 8.71 11.67 15.87
N GLY A 225 9.78 10.86 15.88
CA GLY A 225 11.00 11.17 16.58
C GLY A 225 11.61 12.52 16.15
N TYR A 226 11.62 12.79 14.84
CA TYR A 226 12.10 14.07 14.31
C TYR A 226 11.24 15.26 14.77
N LEU A 227 9.92 15.11 14.84
CA LEU A 227 9.00 16.15 15.29
C LEU A 227 9.10 16.44 16.81
N PHE A 228 9.49 15.46 17.63
CA PHE A 228 9.65 15.65 19.06
C PHE A 228 11.03 16.19 19.46
N LEU A 229 12.02 16.11 18.56
CA LEU A 229 13.38 16.55 18.80
C LEU A 229 13.69 17.96 18.28
N ASN A 230 12.83 18.50 17.43
CA ASN A 230 12.88 19.85 16.87
C ASN A 230 11.65 20.68 17.28
#